data_c0e527836e26d72d6620689dc0635234
#
_entry.id   c0e527836e26d72d6620689dc0635234
#
_cell.length_a   1.000
_cell.length_b   1.000
_cell.length_c   1.000
_cell.angle_alpha   90.00
_cell.angle_beta   90.00
_cell.angle_gamma   90.00
#
_symmetry.space_group_name_H-M   'P 1'
#
loop_
_entity.id
_entity.type
_entity.pdbx_description
1 polymer ?
#
loop_
_entity_poly.entity_id
_entity_poly.type
_entity_poly.pdbx_seq_one_letter_code
_entity_poly.pdbx_strand_id
1 'polypeptide(L)' 'MGQVIQLNELHQARRRRSEKVSMEQCVQLLEWNLKKSVDDYFNAPREERSMRATQIRKLSEILEYALRLL' A
#
# COMPACT_ATOMS: atom_id res chain seq x y z
N MET A 1 -5.82 -40.15 0.89
CA MET A 1 -5.18 -39.24 1.86
C MET A 1 -4.34 -38.18 1.20
N GLY A 2 -3.54 -38.49 0.16
CA GLY A 2 -2.76 -37.50 -0.55
C GLY A 2 -3.56 -36.37 -1.18
N GLN A 3 -4.79 -36.65 -1.62
CA GLN A 3 -5.66 -35.66 -2.24
C GLN A 3 -6.10 -34.57 -1.27
N VAL A 4 -6.36 -34.90 -0.02
CA VAL A 4 -6.76 -33.92 1.01
C VAL A 4 -5.62 -32.94 1.30
N ILE A 5 -4.38 -33.45 1.39
CA ILE A 5 -3.19 -32.62 1.60
C ILE A 5 -2.98 -31.68 0.39
N GLN A 6 -3.16 -32.21 -0.82
CA GLN A 6 -3.03 -31.40 -2.04
C GLN A 6 -4.07 -30.28 -2.12
N LEU A 7 -5.31 -30.55 -1.71
CA LEU A 7 -6.35 -29.52 -1.65
C LEU A 7 -6.00 -28.42 -0.68
N ASN A 8 -5.47 -28.74 0.50
CA ASN A 8 -5.04 -27.75 1.47
C ASN A 8 -3.90 -26.89 0.93
N GLU A 9 -2.93 -27.49 0.24
CA GLU A 9 -1.84 -26.75 -0.38
C GLU A 9 -2.35 -25.81 -1.46
N LEU A 10 -3.30 -26.22 -2.28
CA LEU A 10 -3.93 -25.38 -3.29
C LEU A 10 -4.68 -24.20 -2.67
N HIS A 11 -5.42 -24.43 -1.59
CA HIS A 11 -6.12 -23.37 -0.89
C HIS A 11 -5.15 -22.36 -0.28
N GLN A 12 -4.06 -22.82 0.31
CA GLN A 12 -3.03 -21.94 0.86
C GLN A 12 -2.34 -21.13 -0.25
N ALA A 13 -2.03 -21.75 -1.36
CA ALA A 13 -1.42 -21.07 -2.49
C ALA A 13 -2.34 -19.98 -3.07
N ARG A 14 -3.63 -20.25 -3.19
CA ARG A 14 -4.61 -19.27 -3.64
C ARG A 14 -4.74 -18.12 -2.66
N ARG A 15 -4.76 -18.40 -1.36
CA ARG A 15 -4.82 -17.37 -0.32
C ARG A 15 -3.61 -16.45 -0.38
N ARG A 16 -2.40 -17.01 -0.47
CA ARG A 16 -1.16 -16.23 -0.59
C ARG A 16 -1.16 -15.33 -1.81
N ARG A 17 -1.62 -15.86 -2.95
CA ARG A 17 -1.72 -15.10 -4.19
C ARG A 17 -2.71 -13.94 -4.05
N SER A 18 -3.86 -14.19 -3.44
CA SER A 18 -4.88 -13.17 -3.20
C SER A 18 -4.35 -12.08 -2.24
N GLU A 19 -3.65 -12.46 -1.18
CA GLU A 19 -3.03 -11.51 -0.25
C GLU A 19 -1.99 -10.64 -0.94
N LYS A 20 -1.16 -11.23 -1.80
CA LYS A 20 -0.15 -10.49 -2.57
C LYS A 20 -0.80 -9.48 -3.50
N VAL A 21 -1.84 -9.88 -4.22
CA VAL A 21 -2.59 -8.98 -5.12
C VAL A 21 -3.21 -7.84 -4.31
N SER A 22 -3.80 -8.13 -3.15
CA SER A 22 -4.35 -7.10 -2.28
C SER A 22 -3.30 -6.12 -1.78
N MET A 23 -2.10 -6.62 -1.43
CA MET A 23 -0.98 -5.77 -1.01
C MET A 23 -0.51 -4.87 -2.15
N GLU A 24 -0.39 -5.42 -3.36
CA GLU A 24 -0.02 -4.64 -4.54
C GLU A 24 -1.04 -3.53 -4.82
N GLN A 25 -2.33 -3.82 -4.68
CA GLN A 25 -3.39 -2.82 -4.82
C GLN A 25 -3.29 -1.74 -3.76
N CYS A 26 -3.01 -2.11 -2.51
CA CYS A 26 -2.78 -1.14 -1.43
C CYS A 26 -1.60 -0.22 -1.74
N VAL A 27 -0.50 -0.77 -2.24
CA VAL A 27 0.67 0.02 -2.63
C VAL A 27 0.30 1.02 -3.73
N GLN A 28 -0.45 0.58 -4.75
CA GLN A 28 -0.91 1.47 -5.83
C GLN A 28 -1.78 2.60 -5.30
N LEU A 29 -2.69 2.31 -4.37
CA LEU A 29 -3.53 3.34 -3.75
C LEU A 29 -2.71 4.32 -2.91
N LEU A 30 -1.71 3.83 -2.19
CA LEU A 30 -0.80 4.67 -1.40
C LEU A 30 0.03 5.58 -2.31
N GLU A 31 0.54 5.05 -3.41
CA GLU A 31 1.27 5.83 -4.41
C GLU A 31 0.40 6.92 -5.02
N TRP A 32 -0.84 6.59 -5.36
CA TRP A 32 -1.81 7.55 -5.89
C TRP A 32 -2.10 8.66 -4.88
N ASN A 33 -2.36 8.28 -3.63
CA ASN A 33 -2.61 9.24 -2.56
C ASN A 33 -1.41 10.13 -2.29
N LEU A 34 -0.21 9.55 -2.34
CA LEU A 34 1.02 10.32 -2.16
C LEU A 34 1.19 11.36 -3.26
N LYS A 35 0.99 10.97 -4.51
CA LYS A 35 1.05 11.87 -5.65
C LYS A 35 0.06 13.02 -5.50
N LYS A 36 -1.19 12.70 -5.13
CA LYS A 36 -2.22 13.70 -4.90
C LYS A 36 -1.85 14.64 -3.75
N SER A 37 -1.28 14.10 -2.68
CA SER A 37 -0.86 14.90 -1.53
C SER A 37 0.27 15.86 -1.88
N VAL A 38 1.20 15.44 -2.74
CA VAL A 38 2.27 16.31 -3.26
C VAL A 38 1.67 17.45 -4.09
N ASP A 39 0.73 17.14 -4.98
CA ASP A 39 0.04 18.16 -5.77
C ASP A 39 -0.71 19.15 -4.87
N ASP A 40 -1.41 18.64 -3.85
CA ASP A 40 -2.12 19.48 -2.88
C ASP A 40 -1.15 20.39 -2.11
N TYR A 41 0.04 19.90 -1.79
CA TYR A 41 1.08 20.69 -1.13
C TYR A 41 1.49 21.89 -1.99
N PHE A 42 1.73 21.67 -3.28
CA PHE A 42 2.15 22.74 -4.18
C PHE A 42 1.04 23.78 -4.42
N ASN A 43 -0.22 23.38 -4.28
CA ASN A 43 -1.37 24.27 -4.44
C ASN A 43 -1.87 24.85 -3.12
N ALA A 44 -1.33 24.42 -1.97
CA ALA A 44 -1.78 24.87 -0.66
C ALA A 44 -1.24 26.27 -0.32
N PRO A 45 -2.01 27.04 0.46
CA PRO A 45 -1.50 28.28 1.03
C PRO A 45 -0.28 28.02 1.93
N ARG A 46 0.56 29.04 2.06
CA ARG A 46 1.81 28.92 2.81
C ARG A 46 1.59 28.43 4.26
N GLU A 47 0.50 28.87 4.89
CA GLU A 47 0.16 28.49 6.27
C GLU A 47 -0.15 26.99 6.40
N GLU A 48 -0.61 26.34 5.34
CA GLU A 48 -0.96 24.91 5.37
C GLU A 48 0.18 24.01 4.91
N ARG A 49 1.25 24.54 4.35
CA ARG A 49 2.32 23.73 3.77
C ARG A 49 2.99 22.82 4.79
N SER A 50 3.19 23.28 6.02
CA SER A 50 3.80 22.47 7.07
C SER A 50 2.95 21.22 7.37
N MET A 51 1.64 21.40 7.50
CA MET A 51 0.70 20.30 7.71
C MET A 51 0.70 19.33 6.53
N ARG A 52 0.66 19.88 5.30
CA ARG A 52 0.70 19.06 4.07
C ARG A 52 1.99 18.26 3.96
N ALA A 53 3.13 18.86 4.28
CA ALA A 53 4.42 18.18 4.29
C ALA A 53 4.45 17.03 5.30
N THR A 54 3.85 17.22 6.47
CA THR A 54 3.72 16.15 7.47
C THR A 54 2.88 15.00 6.96
N GLN A 55 1.79 15.27 6.26
CA GLN A 55 0.95 14.24 5.66
C GLN A 55 1.70 13.44 4.59
N ILE A 56 2.48 14.12 3.75
CA ILE A 56 3.33 13.48 2.73
C ILE A 56 4.33 12.54 3.40
N ARG A 57 4.98 12.98 4.47
CA ARG A 57 5.94 12.16 5.19
C ARG A 57 5.29 10.90 5.77
N LYS A 58 4.14 11.04 6.39
CA LYS A 58 3.40 9.90 6.95
C LYS A 58 2.99 8.91 5.87
N LEU A 59 2.50 9.38 4.74
CA LEU A 59 2.16 8.52 3.60
C LEU A 59 3.39 7.81 3.05
N SER A 60 4.52 8.51 2.95
CA SER A 60 5.78 7.92 2.49
C SER A 60 6.25 6.81 3.43
N GLU A 61 6.13 6.99 4.73
CA GLU A 61 6.50 5.99 5.73
C GLU A 61 5.62 4.74 5.60
N ILE A 62 4.32 4.93 5.45
CA ILE A 62 3.37 3.83 5.26
C ILE A 62 3.68 3.09 3.95
N LEU A 63 3.92 3.82 2.88
CA LEU A 63 4.26 3.23 1.58
C LEU A 63 5.56 2.43 1.65
N GLU A 64 6.59 2.98 2.29
CA GLU A 64 7.86 2.29 2.48
C GLU A 64 7.67 0.98 3.23
N TYR A 65 6.88 1.00 4.30
CA TYR A 65 6.56 -0.19 5.07
C TYR A 65 5.82 -1.23 4.21
N ALA A 66 4.82 -0.81 3.46
CA ALA A 66 4.06 -1.69 2.58
C ALA A 66 4.95 -2.33 1.50
N LEU A 67 5.87 -1.56 0.92
CA LEU A 67 6.82 -2.07 -0.07
C LEU A 67 7.75 -3.13 0.51
N ARG A 68 8.14 -3.00 1.77
CA ARG A 68 8.97 -4.01 2.45
C ARG A 68 8.25 -5.32 2.67
N LEU A 69 6.92 -5.29 2.77
CA LEU A 69 6.10 -6.49 2.95
C LEU A 69 5.87 -7.25 1.64
N LEU A 70 6.07 -6.62 0.51
CA LEU A 70 6.05 -7.29 -0.78
C LEU A 70 7.36 -8.07 -1.00
#